data_77636926461695f11941c90ef71ad3d2
#
_entry.id   77636926461695f11941c90ef71ad3d2
#
_cell.length_a   1.000
_cell.length_b   1.000
_cell.length_c   1.000
_cell.angle_alpha   90.00
_cell.angle_beta   90.00
_cell.angle_gamma   90.00
#
_symmetry.space_group_name_H-M   'P 1'
#
loop_
_entity.id
_entity.type
_entity.pdbx_description
1 polymer ?
#
loop_
_entity_poly.entity_id
_entity_poly.type
_entity_poly.pdbx_seq_one_letter_code
_entity_poly.pdbx_strand_id
1 'polypeptide(L)'
;MTVQHPLKLQEAAFLDESKVCLMRADSQETDLHEHEFLELTYVTRGSAQHQLGAAVMELHAGDYFLVDLGSLHSYRNGQGLEVINCLFSPAYVDRALVHCPSLATLLSTDMRQFGAPVVSPADRVFHDSNGDILRLMEAMEREYAQRDVGYLEMIRCHLIQVLVRTIRSAAVGEFAARRHPAIAAAVDALRASYAQPFSLARLSQQLGYTPQYLSRLFHQEMGQSLSTYLQRLRVEASCQRL
;
A
#
# COMPACT_ATOMS: atom_id res chain seq x y z
N MET A 1 -27.00 16.37 -15.68
CA MET A 1 -26.18 15.30 -15.09
C MET A 1 -25.72 15.80 -13.73
N THR A 2 -26.32 15.31 -12.66
CA THR A 2 -25.91 15.64 -11.29
C THR A 2 -24.56 14.97 -11.04
N VAL A 3 -23.52 15.74 -10.82
CA VAL A 3 -22.22 15.22 -10.39
C VAL A 3 -22.43 14.71 -8.96
N GLN A 4 -22.58 13.39 -8.82
CA GLN A 4 -22.61 12.76 -7.51
C GLN A 4 -21.20 12.86 -6.94
N HIS A 5 -21.02 13.66 -5.89
CA HIS A 5 -19.76 13.68 -5.14
C HIS A 5 -19.58 12.32 -4.45
N PRO A 6 -18.38 11.73 -4.50
CA PRO A 6 -18.11 10.48 -3.79
C PRO A 6 -18.36 10.65 -2.29
N LEU A 7 -18.87 9.60 -1.65
CA LEU A 7 -19.12 9.59 -0.22
C LEU A 7 -17.78 9.57 0.52
N LYS A 8 -17.62 10.48 1.51
CA LYS A 8 -16.44 10.50 2.38
C LYS A 8 -16.77 9.90 3.74
N LEU A 9 -16.13 8.79 4.08
CA LEU A 9 -16.30 8.10 5.34
C LEU A 9 -15.27 8.63 6.35
N GLN A 10 -15.76 9.24 7.44
CA GLN A 10 -14.92 9.81 8.48
C GLN A 10 -14.43 8.74 9.46
N GLU A 11 -13.21 8.87 9.95
CA GLU A 11 -12.63 7.97 10.95
C GLU A 11 -13.55 7.79 12.17
N ALA A 12 -14.09 8.87 12.71
CA ALA A 12 -14.93 8.87 13.90
C ALA A 12 -16.23 8.05 13.77
N ALA A 13 -16.69 7.76 12.55
CA ALA A 13 -17.88 6.94 12.33
C ALA A 13 -17.59 5.42 12.37
N PHE A 14 -16.35 5.02 12.20
CA PHE A 14 -15.94 3.60 12.09
C PHE A 14 -14.93 3.18 13.16
N LEU A 15 -14.08 4.10 13.63
CA LEU A 15 -13.05 3.82 14.61
C LEU A 15 -13.38 4.56 15.91
N ASP A 16 -13.50 3.80 16.99
CA ASP A 16 -13.62 4.32 18.35
C ASP A 16 -12.22 4.71 18.93
N GLU A 17 -12.12 4.83 20.23
CA GLU A 17 -10.85 5.13 20.91
C GLU A 17 -9.77 4.06 20.69
N SER A 18 -10.16 2.83 20.32
CA SER A 18 -9.23 1.73 20.01
C SER A 18 -8.44 1.94 18.73
N LYS A 19 -8.94 2.81 17.83
CA LYS A 19 -8.34 3.12 16.53
C LYS A 19 -8.24 1.93 15.56
N VAL A 20 -9.02 0.88 15.80
CA VAL A 20 -9.14 -0.31 14.94
C VAL A 20 -10.56 -0.84 14.99
N CYS A 21 -11.04 -1.36 13.84
CA CYS A 21 -12.33 -2.03 13.72
C CYS A 21 -12.19 -3.25 12.80
N LEU A 22 -12.72 -4.40 13.23
CA LEU A 22 -12.82 -5.61 12.43
C LEU A 22 -14.29 -5.86 12.08
N MET A 23 -14.58 -6.12 10.80
CA MET A 23 -15.92 -6.40 10.34
C MET A 23 -15.94 -7.36 9.16
N ARG A 24 -16.99 -8.19 9.08
CA ARG A 24 -17.32 -8.93 7.87
C ARG A 24 -18.34 -8.15 7.05
N ALA A 25 -18.17 -8.19 5.75
CA ALA A 25 -19.12 -7.64 4.80
C ALA A 25 -19.39 -8.64 3.67
N ASP A 26 -20.63 -8.65 3.19
CA ASP A 26 -21.13 -9.48 2.10
C ASP A 26 -21.66 -8.63 0.93
N SER A 27 -21.13 -7.44 0.78
CA SER A 27 -21.60 -6.46 -0.19
C SER A 27 -21.23 -6.84 -1.62
N GLN A 28 -22.25 -7.02 -2.47
CA GLN A 28 -22.05 -7.25 -3.90
C GLN A 28 -21.70 -5.96 -4.66
N GLU A 29 -22.14 -4.83 -4.15
CA GLU A 29 -21.88 -3.50 -4.71
C GLU A 29 -21.70 -2.48 -3.59
N THR A 30 -20.78 -1.55 -3.78
CA THR A 30 -20.62 -0.37 -2.93
C THR A 30 -20.52 0.88 -3.81
N ASP A 31 -21.11 1.98 -3.33
CA ASP A 31 -20.92 3.26 -3.97
C ASP A 31 -19.46 3.70 -3.94
N LEU A 32 -19.05 4.51 -4.93
CA LEU A 32 -17.71 5.08 -4.96
C LEU A 32 -17.52 5.99 -3.75
N HIS A 33 -16.55 5.65 -2.90
CA HIS A 33 -16.27 6.37 -1.66
C HIS A 33 -14.77 6.48 -1.37
N GLU A 34 -14.42 7.36 -0.45
CA GLU A 34 -13.10 7.51 0.16
C GLU A 34 -13.24 7.51 1.70
N HIS A 35 -12.16 7.20 2.40
CA HIS A 35 -12.16 7.18 3.86
C HIS A 35 -10.88 7.78 4.47
N GLU A 36 -10.96 8.18 5.76
CA GLU A 36 -9.88 8.80 6.54
C GLU A 36 -9.08 7.78 7.38
N PHE A 37 -9.20 6.49 7.09
CA PHE A 37 -8.49 5.38 7.74
C PHE A 37 -7.88 4.45 6.69
N LEU A 38 -7.04 3.55 7.12
CA LEU A 38 -6.51 2.47 6.30
C LEU A 38 -7.48 1.29 6.36
N GLU A 39 -7.71 0.62 5.23
CA GLU A 39 -8.55 -0.55 5.13
C GLU A 39 -7.77 -1.72 4.54
N LEU A 40 -7.50 -2.73 5.37
CA LEU A 40 -6.98 -4.02 4.91
C LEU A 40 -8.15 -4.97 4.69
N THR A 41 -8.36 -5.34 3.44
CA THR A 41 -9.44 -6.25 3.02
C THR A 41 -8.89 -7.61 2.62
N TYR A 42 -9.54 -8.68 3.08
CA TYR A 42 -9.31 -10.05 2.64
C TYR A 42 -10.60 -10.65 2.08
N VAL A 43 -10.55 -11.18 0.85
CA VAL A 43 -11.68 -11.84 0.20
C VAL A 43 -11.74 -13.29 0.67
N THR A 44 -12.75 -13.63 1.49
CA THR A 44 -12.92 -15.00 2.01
C THR A 44 -13.67 -15.89 1.05
N ARG A 45 -14.57 -15.30 0.22
CA ARG A 45 -15.42 -16.04 -0.72
C ARG A 45 -15.86 -15.15 -1.88
N GLY A 46 -16.21 -15.78 -3.01
CA GLY A 46 -16.80 -15.12 -4.16
C GLY A 46 -15.81 -14.30 -4.98
N SER A 47 -16.34 -13.38 -5.75
CA SER A 47 -15.57 -12.49 -6.62
C SER A 47 -16.28 -11.17 -6.81
N ALA A 48 -15.55 -10.14 -7.22
CA ALA A 48 -16.09 -8.82 -7.59
C ALA A 48 -15.09 -8.04 -8.46
N GLN A 49 -15.59 -7.02 -9.13
CA GLN A 49 -14.75 -5.99 -9.70
C GLN A 49 -14.49 -4.92 -8.64
N HIS A 50 -13.23 -4.69 -8.32
CA HIS A 50 -12.80 -3.62 -7.43
C HIS A 50 -12.25 -2.45 -8.25
N GLN A 51 -12.88 -1.30 -8.14
CA GLN A 51 -12.36 -0.06 -8.66
C GLN A 51 -11.54 0.63 -7.58
N LEU A 52 -10.27 0.96 -7.89
CA LEU A 52 -9.40 1.77 -7.03
C LEU A 52 -8.82 2.92 -7.86
N GLY A 53 -9.31 4.12 -7.63
CA GLY A 53 -9.04 5.27 -8.48
C GLY A 53 -9.52 5.04 -9.92
N ALA A 54 -8.60 5.07 -10.87
CA ALA A 54 -8.89 4.80 -12.29
C ALA A 54 -8.72 3.31 -12.69
N ALA A 55 -8.17 2.48 -11.81
CA ALA A 55 -7.94 1.07 -12.10
C ALA A 55 -9.13 0.20 -11.67
N VAL A 56 -9.43 -0.82 -12.47
CA VAL A 56 -10.43 -1.84 -12.17
C VAL A 56 -9.73 -3.20 -12.16
N MET A 57 -9.97 -3.98 -11.11
CA MET A 57 -9.34 -5.27 -10.88
C MET A 57 -10.40 -6.30 -10.56
N GLU A 58 -10.20 -7.54 -11.02
CA GLU A 58 -11.01 -8.68 -10.58
C GLU A 58 -10.44 -9.20 -9.25
N LEU A 59 -11.31 -9.39 -8.28
CA LEU A 59 -11.01 -10.00 -6.99
C LEU A 59 -11.61 -11.40 -6.90
N HIS A 60 -10.87 -12.30 -6.28
CA HIS A 60 -11.29 -13.68 -6.02
C HIS A 60 -10.98 -14.08 -4.58
N ALA A 61 -11.59 -15.14 -4.11
CA ALA A 61 -11.29 -15.71 -2.80
C ALA A 61 -9.78 -15.99 -2.65
N GLY A 62 -9.19 -15.56 -1.54
CA GLY A 62 -7.75 -15.61 -1.28
C GLY A 62 -7.01 -14.31 -1.62
N ASP A 63 -7.64 -13.39 -2.33
CA ASP A 63 -7.04 -12.08 -2.59
C ASP A 63 -7.18 -11.17 -1.38
N TYR A 64 -6.16 -10.33 -1.15
CA TYR A 64 -6.19 -9.30 -0.13
C TYR A 64 -5.43 -8.06 -0.59
N PHE A 65 -5.79 -6.92 -0.05
CA PHE A 65 -5.24 -5.63 -0.46
C PHE A 65 -5.42 -4.57 0.63
N LEU A 66 -4.67 -3.47 0.51
CA LEU A 66 -4.74 -2.32 1.38
C LEU A 66 -5.28 -1.12 0.60
N VAL A 67 -6.36 -0.51 1.09
CA VAL A 67 -6.88 0.76 0.61
C VAL A 67 -6.35 1.87 1.50
N ASP A 68 -5.76 2.87 0.87
CA ASP A 68 -5.08 3.97 1.53
C ASP A 68 -6.03 5.15 1.82
N LEU A 69 -5.63 6.01 2.73
CA LEU A 69 -6.33 7.25 3.08
C LEU A 69 -6.68 8.08 1.83
N GLY A 70 -7.95 8.47 1.70
CA GLY A 70 -8.42 9.30 0.59
C GLY A 70 -8.38 8.63 -0.78
N SER A 71 -8.19 7.33 -0.84
CA SER A 71 -8.28 6.57 -2.09
C SER A 71 -9.74 6.28 -2.42
N LEU A 72 -10.18 6.74 -3.60
CA LEU A 72 -11.51 6.45 -4.12
C LEU A 72 -11.61 4.99 -4.53
N HIS A 73 -12.55 4.25 -3.97
CA HIS A 73 -12.78 2.85 -4.33
C HIS A 73 -14.25 2.43 -4.26
N SER A 74 -14.57 1.31 -4.93
CA SER A 74 -15.90 0.69 -4.91
C SER A 74 -15.84 -0.76 -5.37
N TYR A 75 -16.86 -1.55 -5.01
CA TYR A 75 -17.07 -2.88 -5.57
C TYR A 75 -18.25 -2.87 -6.53
N ARG A 76 -18.15 -3.64 -7.61
CA ARG A 76 -19.21 -3.86 -8.60
C ARG A 76 -19.25 -5.31 -9.04
N ASN A 77 -20.39 -5.72 -9.57
CA ASN A 77 -20.59 -7.07 -10.14
C ASN A 77 -20.22 -8.20 -9.18
N GLY A 78 -20.46 -8.01 -7.87
CA GLY A 78 -20.16 -9.02 -6.87
C GLY A 78 -20.96 -10.31 -7.08
N GLN A 79 -20.27 -11.45 -6.96
CA GLN A 79 -20.87 -12.78 -7.03
C GLN A 79 -20.57 -13.53 -5.75
N GLY A 80 -21.46 -13.40 -4.76
CA GLY A 80 -21.28 -14.02 -3.44
C GLY A 80 -20.03 -13.53 -2.73
N LEU A 81 -19.67 -12.26 -2.90
CA LEU A 81 -18.50 -11.66 -2.28
C LEU A 81 -18.67 -11.61 -0.76
N GLU A 82 -17.73 -12.19 -0.06
CA GLU A 82 -17.59 -12.08 1.39
C GLU A 82 -16.17 -11.63 1.71
N VAL A 83 -16.03 -10.62 2.58
CA VAL A 83 -14.74 -10.07 2.95
C VAL A 83 -14.60 -9.93 4.47
N ILE A 84 -13.36 -9.97 4.95
CA ILE A 84 -12.98 -9.50 6.28
C ILE A 84 -12.24 -8.18 6.09
N ASN A 85 -12.74 -7.11 6.70
CA ASN A 85 -12.12 -5.81 6.72
C ASN A 85 -11.49 -5.53 8.08
N CYS A 86 -10.24 -5.08 8.08
CA CYS A 86 -9.58 -4.47 9.22
C CYS A 86 -9.36 -3.00 8.91
N LEU A 87 -10.18 -2.14 9.52
CA LEU A 87 -10.07 -0.69 9.43
C LEU A 87 -9.17 -0.20 10.56
N PHE A 88 -8.19 0.64 10.28
CA PHE A 88 -7.30 1.13 11.32
C PHE A 88 -6.71 2.51 11.01
N SER A 89 -6.47 3.28 12.06
CA SER A 89 -5.73 4.53 11.95
C SER A 89 -4.23 4.25 11.71
N PRO A 90 -3.53 5.04 10.88
CA PRO A 90 -2.07 4.93 10.74
C PRO A 90 -1.33 4.91 12.07
N ALA A 91 -1.77 5.73 13.04
CA ALA A 91 -1.17 5.80 14.37
C ALA A 91 -1.25 4.48 15.15
N TYR A 92 -2.16 3.57 14.79
CA TYR A 92 -2.31 2.28 15.44
C TYR A 92 -1.09 1.37 15.22
N VAL A 93 -0.44 1.46 14.07
CA VAL A 93 0.72 0.62 13.69
C VAL A 93 2.04 1.39 13.60
N ASP A 94 2.00 2.73 13.52
CA ASP A 94 3.15 3.58 13.18
C ASP A 94 4.35 3.34 14.11
N ARG A 95 4.13 3.33 15.42
CA ARG A 95 5.21 3.11 16.41
C ARG A 95 5.86 1.73 16.32
N ALA A 96 5.13 0.73 15.87
CA ALA A 96 5.61 -0.65 15.77
C ALA A 96 6.44 -0.87 14.50
N LEU A 97 6.22 -0.07 13.46
CA LEU A 97 6.84 -0.20 12.14
C LEU A 97 7.91 0.87 11.86
N VAL A 98 8.28 1.66 12.86
CA VAL A 98 9.31 2.74 12.75
C VAL A 98 10.62 2.26 12.13
N HIS A 99 10.99 0.99 12.30
CA HIS A 99 12.18 0.39 11.71
C HIS A 99 11.92 -0.33 10.38
N CYS A 100 10.71 -0.22 9.84
CA CYS A 100 10.33 -0.82 8.56
C CYS A 100 10.04 0.27 7.52
N PRO A 101 11.06 0.87 6.89
CA PRO A 101 10.88 1.95 5.92
C PRO A 101 10.07 1.53 4.69
N SER A 102 9.88 0.21 4.50
CA SER A 102 9.09 -0.33 3.39
C SER A 102 7.58 -0.27 3.63
N LEU A 103 7.09 0.11 4.81
CA LEU A 103 5.64 0.30 5.01
C LEU A 103 5.09 1.38 4.08
N ALA A 104 5.80 2.50 3.90
CA ALA A 104 5.44 3.55 2.95
C ALA A 104 5.29 3.03 1.51
N THR A 105 5.90 1.89 1.16
CA THR A 105 5.74 1.28 -0.16
C THR A 105 4.39 0.57 -0.34
N LEU A 106 3.69 0.25 0.72
CA LEU A 106 2.33 -0.29 0.68
C LEU A 106 1.26 0.81 0.65
N LEU A 107 1.62 2.03 1.07
CA LEU A 107 0.71 3.15 1.21
C LEU A 107 0.88 4.12 0.03
N SER A 108 -0.20 4.38 -0.71
CA SER A 108 -0.14 5.22 -1.91
C SER A 108 -0.02 6.71 -1.62
N THR A 109 -0.56 7.15 -0.50
CA THR A 109 -0.60 8.57 -0.15
C THR A 109 0.78 9.05 0.25
N ASP A 110 1.49 8.29 1.07
CA ASP A 110 2.88 8.55 1.40
C ASP A 110 3.80 8.38 0.18
N MET A 111 3.46 7.49 -0.73
CA MET A 111 4.18 7.32 -1.97
C MET A 111 4.11 8.55 -2.88
N ARG A 112 3.01 9.30 -2.89
CA ARG A 112 2.89 10.57 -3.62
C ARG A 112 3.70 11.70 -2.94
N GLN A 113 3.68 11.75 -1.62
CA GLN A 113 4.46 12.75 -0.85
C GLN A 113 5.96 12.46 -0.89
N PHE A 114 6.35 11.19 -0.86
CA PHE A 114 7.74 10.76 -0.85
C PHE A 114 8.27 10.31 -2.21
N GLY A 115 7.44 10.40 -3.27
CA GLY A 115 7.83 10.08 -4.66
C GLY A 115 8.35 8.65 -4.84
N ALA A 116 7.85 7.72 -4.07
CA ALA A 116 8.03 6.30 -4.35
C ALA A 116 7.39 5.96 -5.71
N PRO A 117 7.77 4.88 -6.39
CA PRO A 117 7.12 4.48 -7.62
C PRO A 117 5.62 4.38 -7.37
N VAL A 118 4.84 5.02 -8.24
CA VAL A 118 3.39 4.80 -8.26
C VAL A 118 3.22 3.35 -8.68
N VAL A 119 3.05 2.49 -7.68
CA VAL A 119 2.65 1.11 -7.92
C VAL A 119 1.26 1.18 -8.53
N SER A 120 1.05 0.54 -9.65
CA SER A 120 -0.28 0.43 -10.21
C SER A 120 -1.22 -0.10 -9.13
N PRO A 121 -2.44 0.42 -8.98
CA PRO A 121 -3.42 -0.17 -8.05
C PRO A 121 -3.57 -1.68 -8.22
N ALA A 122 -3.46 -2.20 -9.44
CA ALA A 122 -3.46 -3.64 -9.72
C ALA A 122 -2.30 -4.40 -9.06
N ASP A 123 -1.17 -3.74 -8.83
CA ASP A 123 0.00 -4.35 -8.17
C ASP A 123 -0.14 -4.40 -6.63
N ARG A 124 -1.27 -3.97 -6.09
CA ARG A 124 -1.57 -3.95 -4.66
C ARG A 124 -2.56 -5.02 -4.22
N VAL A 125 -3.06 -5.80 -5.15
CA VAL A 125 -3.81 -7.01 -4.86
C VAL A 125 -2.82 -8.16 -4.74
N PHE A 126 -2.79 -8.79 -3.59
CA PHE A 126 -1.92 -9.92 -3.25
C PHE A 126 -2.77 -11.16 -3.12
N HIS A 127 -2.19 -12.32 -3.38
CA HIS A 127 -2.87 -13.61 -3.24
C HIS A 127 -2.24 -14.44 -2.11
N ASP A 128 -3.09 -14.91 -1.20
CA ASP A 128 -2.70 -15.75 -0.05
C ASP A 128 -2.75 -17.24 -0.41
N SER A 129 -1.74 -17.73 -1.09
CA SER A 129 -1.69 -19.11 -1.58
C SER A 129 -1.67 -20.18 -0.46
N ASN A 130 -1.26 -19.81 0.76
CA ASN A 130 -1.06 -20.74 1.86
C ASN A 130 -2.10 -20.57 2.99
N GLY A 131 -2.98 -19.58 2.91
CA GLY A 131 -3.95 -19.23 3.96
C GLY A 131 -3.31 -18.62 5.21
N ASP A 132 -2.05 -18.13 5.10
CA ASP A 132 -1.35 -17.54 6.24
C ASP A 132 -1.97 -16.20 6.65
N ILE A 133 -2.36 -15.39 5.66
CA ILE A 133 -2.98 -14.10 5.89
C ILE A 133 -4.41 -14.29 6.39
N LEU A 134 -5.16 -15.25 5.82
CA LEU A 134 -6.50 -15.59 6.30
C LEU A 134 -6.48 -15.93 7.80
N ARG A 135 -5.56 -16.80 8.22
CA ARG A 135 -5.43 -17.17 9.65
C ARG A 135 -5.21 -15.97 10.57
N LEU A 136 -4.41 -15.00 10.11
CA LEU A 136 -4.16 -13.77 10.86
C LEU A 136 -5.39 -12.85 10.89
N MET A 137 -6.11 -12.70 9.76
CA MET A 137 -7.35 -11.93 9.70
C MET A 137 -8.44 -12.50 10.61
N GLU A 138 -8.63 -13.83 10.58
CA GLU A 138 -9.58 -14.52 11.46
C GLU A 138 -9.16 -14.47 12.93
N ALA A 139 -7.86 -14.47 13.22
CA ALA A 139 -7.38 -14.28 14.59
C ALA A 139 -7.70 -12.87 15.10
N MET A 140 -7.46 -11.83 14.29
CA MET A 140 -7.85 -10.45 14.63
C MET A 140 -9.36 -10.33 14.85
N GLU A 141 -10.17 -10.97 14.02
CA GLU A 141 -11.64 -10.96 14.14
C GLU A 141 -12.07 -11.60 15.46
N ARG A 142 -11.48 -12.75 15.85
CA ARG A 142 -11.79 -13.40 17.14
C ARG A 142 -11.41 -12.53 18.32
N GLU A 143 -10.22 -11.94 18.33
CA GLU A 143 -9.77 -11.02 19.38
C GLU A 143 -10.72 -9.82 19.51
N TYR A 144 -11.13 -9.25 18.37
CA TYR A 144 -12.05 -8.10 18.35
C TYR A 144 -13.45 -8.45 18.87
N ALA A 145 -13.93 -9.68 18.61
CA ALA A 145 -15.22 -10.15 19.08
C ALA A 145 -15.20 -10.51 20.57
N GLN A 146 -14.13 -11.13 21.07
CA GLN A 146 -14.01 -11.60 22.47
C GLN A 146 -13.65 -10.46 23.41
N ARG A 147 -12.82 -9.52 22.98
CA ARG A 147 -12.35 -8.36 23.78
C ARG A 147 -11.72 -8.76 25.12
N ASP A 148 -11.00 -9.85 25.13
CA ASP A 148 -10.26 -10.29 26.31
C ASP A 148 -9.12 -9.31 26.66
N VAL A 149 -8.52 -9.46 27.83
CA VAL A 149 -7.40 -8.60 28.26
C VAL A 149 -6.27 -8.65 27.23
N GLY A 150 -5.88 -7.48 26.69
CA GLY A 150 -4.81 -7.36 25.70
C GLY A 150 -5.24 -7.62 24.25
N TYR A 151 -6.54 -7.69 23.97
CA TYR A 151 -7.03 -7.96 22.61
C TYR A 151 -6.55 -6.92 21.57
N LEU A 152 -6.42 -5.65 21.95
CA LEU A 152 -5.91 -4.61 21.04
C LEU A 152 -4.45 -4.85 20.66
N GLU A 153 -3.63 -5.27 21.62
CA GLU A 153 -2.23 -5.62 21.39
C GLU A 153 -2.11 -6.86 20.51
N MET A 154 -2.97 -7.86 20.72
CA MET A 154 -3.01 -9.06 19.87
C MET A 154 -3.41 -8.72 18.44
N ILE A 155 -4.47 -7.92 18.26
CA ILE A 155 -4.86 -7.41 16.92
C ILE A 155 -3.68 -6.68 16.27
N ARG A 156 -3.02 -5.78 16.99
CA ARG A 156 -1.85 -5.04 16.48
C ARG A 156 -0.73 -5.98 16.06
N CYS A 157 -0.40 -6.98 16.86
CA CYS A 157 0.62 -7.97 16.53
C CYS A 157 0.29 -8.76 15.26
N HIS A 158 -0.96 -9.19 15.09
CA HIS A 158 -1.41 -9.89 13.89
C HIS A 158 -1.40 -8.97 12.66
N LEU A 159 -1.88 -7.74 12.79
CA LEU A 159 -1.88 -6.75 11.71
C LEU A 159 -0.44 -6.45 11.25
N ILE A 160 0.50 -6.24 12.17
CA ILE A 160 1.92 -6.05 11.84
C ILE A 160 2.47 -7.26 11.09
N GLN A 161 2.12 -8.48 11.48
CA GLN A 161 2.54 -9.69 10.76
C GLN A 161 2.00 -9.70 9.33
N VAL A 162 0.72 -9.34 9.10
CA VAL A 162 0.15 -9.23 7.75
C VAL A 162 0.96 -8.22 6.95
N LEU A 163 1.14 -7.00 7.45
CA LEU A 163 1.85 -5.93 6.74
C LEU A 163 3.30 -6.33 6.41
N VAL A 164 4.04 -6.88 7.37
CA VAL A 164 5.43 -7.31 7.14
C VAL A 164 5.52 -8.49 6.16
N ARG A 165 4.60 -9.47 6.22
CA ARG A 165 4.55 -10.58 5.26
C ARG A 165 4.25 -10.07 3.85
N THR A 166 3.32 -9.14 3.71
CA THR A 166 2.98 -8.48 2.43
C THR A 166 4.19 -7.74 1.85
N ILE A 167 4.90 -6.94 2.66
CA ILE A 167 6.11 -6.25 2.24
C ILE A 167 7.18 -7.25 1.77
N ARG A 168 7.37 -8.34 2.49
CA ARG A 168 8.35 -9.38 2.11
C ARG A 168 7.95 -10.07 0.82
N SER A 169 6.67 -10.41 0.66
CA SER A 169 6.15 -11.01 -0.58
C SER A 169 6.33 -10.09 -1.78
N ALA A 170 6.00 -8.81 -1.61
CA ALA A 170 6.21 -7.78 -2.64
C ALA A 170 7.71 -7.60 -2.98
N ALA A 171 8.59 -7.70 -1.99
CA ALA A 171 10.03 -7.56 -2.20
C ALA A 171 10.68 -8.76 -2.92
N VAL A 172 10.14 -9.96 -2.72
CA VAL A 172 10.71 -11.20 -3.28
C VAL A 172 10.16 -11.51 -4.68
N GLY A 173 8.93 -11.12 -4.97
CA GLY A 173 8.23 -11.71 -6.11
C GLY A 173 8.14 -10.88 -7.38
N GLU A 174 7.90 -9.58 -7.38
CA GLU A 174 7.52 -8.91 -8.63
C GLU A 174 7.89 -7.41 -8.74
N PHE A 175 8.13 -6.71 -7.65
CA PHE A 175 8.50 -5.29 -7.72
C PHE A 175 9.85 -5.05 -8.42
N ALA A 176 10.77 -6.01 -8.31
CA ALA A 176 12.03 -5.97 -9.03
C ALA A 176 11.90 -6.40 -10.49
N ALA A 177 10.95 -7.29 -10.81
CA ALA A 177 10.79 -7.87 -12.14
C ALA A 177 10.03 -6.97 -13.14
N ARG A 178 9.24 -6.02 -12.67
CA ARG A 178 8.44 -5.13 -13.54
C ARG A 178 9.07 -3.77 -13.80
N ARG A 179 10.08 -3.36 -13.04
CA ARG A 179 10.81 -2.12 -13.36
C ARG A 179 11.65 -2.32 -14.59
N HIS A 180 11.63 -1.31 -15.46
CA HIS A 180 12.62 -1.27 -16.55
C HIS A 180 14.03 -1.37 -15.94
N PRO A 181 14.90 -2.28 -16.44
CA PRO A 181 16.21 -2.54 -15.82
C PRO A 181 17.05 -1.28 -15.59
N ALA A 182 16.93 -0.28 -16.49
CA ALA A 182 17.58 1.02 -16.32
C ALA A 182 17.08 1.79 -15.06
N ILE A 183 15.80 1.65 -14.70
CA ILE A 183 15.25 2.36 -13.54
C ILE A 183 15.64 1.65 -12.25
N ALA A 184 15.64 0.32 -12.22
CA ALA A 184 16.16 -0.44 -11.09
C ALA A 184 17.62 -0.06 -10.82
N ALA A 185 18.46 -0.10 -11.85
CA ALA A 185 19.88 0.28 -11.75
C ALA A 185 20.09 1.78 -11.36
N ALA A 186 19.24 2.68 -11.86
CA ALA A 186 19.29 4.09 -11.48
C ALA A 186 18.95 4.29 -10.00
N VAL A 187 17.93 3.63 -9.49
CA VAL A 187 17.55 3.66 -8.08
C VAL A 187 18.68 3.14 -7.18
N ASP A 188 19.28 2.00 -7.56
CA ASP A 188 20.38 1.40 -6.79
C ASP A 188 21.61 2.31 -6.78
N ALA A 189 21.96 2.91 -7.92
CA ALA A 189 23.07 3.87 -8.02
C ALA A 189 22.82 5.12 -7.16
N LEU A 190 21.60 5.67 -7.16
CA LEU A 190 21.22 6.80 -6.32
C LEU A 190 21.29 6.47 -4.83
N ARG A 191 20.81 5.29 -4.42
CA ARG A 191 20.88 4.81 -3.04
C ARG A 191 22.33 4.61 -2.56
N ALA A 192 23.17 4.06 -3.42
CA ALA A 192 24.60 3.84 -3.11
C ALA A 192 25.40 5.14 -3.00
N SER A 193 24.96 6.20 -3.68
CA SER A 193 25.75 7.45 -3.81
C SER A 193 24.97 8.72 -3.45
N TYR A 194 23.90 8.64 -2.67
CA TYR A 194 23.05 9.79 -2.34
C TYR A 194 23.81 10.97 -1.70
N ALA A 195 24.88 10.69 -0.95
CA ALA A 195 25.70 11.70 -0.28
C ALA A 195 26.66 12.44 -1.24
N GLN A 196 26.89 11.90 -2.43
CA GLN A 196 27.82 12.45 -3.41
C GLN A 196 27.15 13.48 -4.33
N PRO A 197 27.94 14.36 -5.00
CA PRO A 197 27.42 15.23 -6.05
C PRO A 197 26.75 14.42 -7.17
N PHE A 198 25.51 14.78 -7.50
CA PHE A 198 24.72 14.09 -8.52
C PHE A 198 24.89 14.71 -9.89
N SER A 199 25.07 13.87 -10.90
CA SER A 199 25.04 14.26 -12.31
C SER A 199 24.21 13.28 -13.13
N LEU A 200 23.11 13.75 -13.69
CA LEU A 200 22.25 12.96 -14.57
C LEU A 200 23.03 12.45 -15.79
N ALA A 201 23.90 13.29 -16.38
CA ALA A 201 24.71 12.90 -17.53
C ALA A 201 25.64 11.71 -17.21
N ARG A 202 26.29 11.77 -16.03
CA ARG A 202 27.17 10.66 -15.57
C ARG A 202 26.39 9.39 -15.31
N LEU A 203 25.25 9.48 -14.63
CA LEU A 203 24.39 8.32 -14.35
C LEU A 203 23.88 7.70 -15.67
N SER A 204 23.40 8.54 -16.58
CA SER A 204 22.92 8.06 -17.90
C SER A 204 23.99 7.35 -18.71
N GLN A 205 25.21 7.92 -18.72
CA GLN A 205 26.37 7.31 -19.40
C GLN A 205 26.71 5.94 -18.78
N GLN A 206 26.71 5.84 -17.45
CA GLN A 206 26.97 4.57 -16.75
C GLN A 206 25.94 3.48 -17.08
N LEU A 207 24.69 3.88 -17.30
CA LEU A 207 23.58 2.97 -17.60
C LEU A 207 23.39 2.73 -19.11
N GLY A 208 24.15 3.40 -19.97
CA GLY A 208 24.06 3.24 -21.42
C GLY A 208 22.88 3.95 -22.08
N TYR A 209 22.35 5.02 -21.46
CA TYR A 209 21.20 5.77 -21.96
C TYR A 209 21.51 7.24 -22.16
N THR A 210 20.66 7.95 -22.94
CA THR A 210 20.71 9.40 -22.99
C THR A 210 20.07 10.04 -21.75
N PRO A 211 20.56 11.21 -21.28
CA PRO A 211 19.96 11.88 -20.12
C PRO A 211 18.47 12.17 -20.28
N GLN A 212 18.03 12.53 -21.48
CA GLN A 212 16.62 12.82 -21.79
C GLN A 212 15.77 11.57 -21.69
N TYR A 213 16.23 10.44 -22.23
CA TYR A 213 15.52 9.18 -22.16
C TYR A 213 15.42 8.68 -20.72
N LEU A 214 16.52 8.63 -19.97
CA LEU A 214 16.54 8.17 -18.59
C LEU A 214 15.64 9.06 -17.70
N SER A 215 15.71 10.39 -17.87
CA SER A 215 14.88 11.31 -17.12
C SER A 215 13.38 11.11 -17.37
N ARG A 216 12.98 10.96 -18.64
CA ARG A 216 11.59 10.70 -19.02
C ARG A 216 11.11 9.34 -18.48
N LEU A 217 11.89 8.29 -18.69
CA LEU A 217 11.56 6.94 -18.24
C LEU A 217 11.44 6.89 -16.71
N PHE A 218 12.38 7.52 -16.00
CA PHE A 218 12.37 7.60 -14.55
C PHE A 218 11.11 8.33 -14.06
N HIS A 219 10.75 9.45 -14.71
CA HIS A 219 9.53 10.18 -14.36
C HIS A 219 8.25 9.36 -14.64
N GLN A 220 8.21 8.62 -15.75
CA GLN A 220 7.08 7.75 -16.08
C GLN A 220 6.90 6.61 -15.07
N GLU A 221 7.98 5.95 -14.66
CA GLU A 221 7.89 4.79 -13.75
C GLU A 221 7.90 5.17 -12.27
N MET A 222 8.50 6.32 -11.91
CA MET A 222 8.65 6.74 -10.52
C MET A 222 7.71 7.88 -10.12
N GLY A 223 6.95 8.45 -11.05
CA GLY A 223 6.05 9.58 -10.82
C GLY A 223 6.74 10.89 -10.44
N GLN A 224 8.08 10.94 -10.41
CA GLN A 224 8.87 12.07 -9.98
C GLN A 224 10.20 12.16 -10.72
N SER A 225 10.90 13.31 -10.60
CA SER A 225 12.22 13.46 -11.18
C SER A 225 13.31 12.74 -10.36
N LEU A 226 14.43 12.39 -11.01
CA LEU A 226 15.63 11.87 -10.35
C LEU A 226 16.15 12.79 -9.25
N SER A 227 16.09 14.11 -9.47
CA SER A 227 16.53 15.11 -8.50
C SER A 227 15.65 15.12 -7.26
N THR A 228 14.34 15.05 -7.43
CA THR A 228 13.36 14.96 -6.33
C THR A 228 13.56 13.68 -5.53
N TYR A 229 13.76 12.55 -6.21
CA TYR A 229 14.06 11.27 -5.58
C TYR A 229 15.33 11.33 -4.73
N LEU A 230 16.41 11.92 -5.26
CA LEU A 230 17.68 12.06 -4.56
C LEU A 230 17.58 13.00 -3.34
N GLN A 231 16.87 14.12 -3.47
CA GLN A 231 16.63 15.01 -2.34
C GLN A 231 15.96 14.30 -1.18
N ARG A 232 14.96 13.48 -1.48
CA ARG A 232 14.29 12.68 -0.49
C ARG A 232 15.24 11.71 0.21
N LEU A 233 16.03 10.93 -0.53
CA LEU A 233 17.02 10.02 0.06
C LEU A 233 17.96 10.75 1.03
N ARG A 234 18.34 11.98 0.72
CA ARG A 234 19.19 12.82 1.58
C ARG A 234 18.49 13.25 2.85
N VAL A 235 17.21 13.64 2.76
CA VAL A 235 16.41 14.02 3.92
C VAL A 235 16.18 12.80 4.83
N GLU A 236 15.78 11.66 4.29
CA GLU A 236 15.61 10.42 5.02
C GLU A 236 16.88 9.99 5.77
N ALA A 237 18.05 10.04 5.09
CA ALA A 237 19.32 9.73 5.71
C ALA A 237 19.74 10.75 6.79
N SER A 238 19.30 12.00 6.69
CA SER A 238 19.56 13.02 7.71
C SER A 238 18.69 12.81 8.95
N CYS A 239 17.41 12.45 8.76
CA CYS A 239 16.49 12.14 9.86
C CYS A 239 16.88 10.87 10.64
N GLN A 240 17.56 9.91 10.00
CA GLN A 240 18.04 8.69 10.66
C GLN A 240 19.30 8.90 11.52
N ARG A 241 19.96 10.05 11.41
CA ARG A 241 21.18 10.39 12.16
C ARG A 241 20.93 11.30 13.37
N LEU A 242 19.69 11.73 13.55
CA LEU A 242 19.19 12.47 14.72
C LEU A 242 18.56 11.54 15.73
#